data_f2763d2be30e222a93aafac28e4ebd4d
#
_entry.id   f2763d2be30e222a93aafac28e4ebd4d
#
_cell.length_a   1.000
_cell.length_b   1.000
_cell.length_c   1.000
_cell.angle_alpha   90.00
_cell.angle_beta   90.00
_cell.angle_gamma   90.00
#
_symmetry.space_group_name_H-M   'P 1'
#
loop_
_entity.id
_entity.type
_entity.pdbx_description
1 polymer ?
#
loop_
_entity_poly.entity_id
_entity_poly.type
_entity_poly.pdbx_seq_one_letter_code
_entity_poly.pdbx_strand_id
1 'polypeptide(L)'
;RVDTTFLSDDIYPKCPGILKGLRDYEVLTAPLNGSTLPKSKKVFDNSKVTDHHAIIPTGVYAQNLTDMERRVYDLIARRFIAVFYPDCKISTTTVMGEVDKIEFKVTGKQILEPGWRVVFAKDVKDTSEEKEEEDENVLPAFVKGESGPHVPDLNEKWTQPPRPYTEATLLRAMETAGKLVDNDELRDALKENGIGRPSTRAAIIETLFKRNYIRKERKNLIATPTGVEPVSYTHLR
;
A
#
# COMPACT_ATOMS: atom_id res chain seq x y z
N ARG A 1 10.27 -14.61 10.10
CA ARG A 1 8.83 -14.38 10.37
C ARG A 1 8.63 -12.90 10.66
N VAL A 2 7.48 -12.36 10.34
CA VAL A 2 7.11 -10.97 10.60
C VAL A 2 5.70 -10.95 11.15
N ASP A 3 5.50 -10.24 12.25
CA ASP A 3 4.20 -10.11 12.92
C ASP A 3 3.69 -8.66 12.88
N THR A 4 4.56 -7.70 12.54
CA THR A 4 4.26 -6.28 12.54
C THR A 4 5.02 -5.51 11.45
N THR A 5 4.56 -4.31 11.15
CA THR A 5 5.23 -3.33 10.29
C THR A 5 6.05 -2.32 11.10
N PHE A 6 6.12 -2.49 12.42
CA PHE A 6 6.82 -1.58 13.33
C PHE A 6 8.19 -2.11 13.74
N LEU A 7 9.06 -1.20 14.16
CA LEU A 7 10.36 -1.47 14.76
C LEU A 7 10.30 -1.19 16.26
N SER A 8 11.07 -1.94 17.02
CA SER A 8 11.29 -1.67 18.44
C SER A 8 12.32 -0.56 18.64
N ASP A 9 12.26 0.11 19.76
CA ASP A 9 13.13 1.25 20.10
C ASP A 9 14.63 0.90 20.15
N ASP A 10 14.97 -0.34 20.47
CA ASP A 10 16.35 -0.85 20.52
C ASP A 10 16.99 -0.99 19.13
N ILE A 11 16.19 -0.98 18.06
CA ILE A 11 16.68 -0.98 16.68
C ILE A 11 17.15 0.42 16.25
N TYR A 12 16.54 1.49 16.81
CA TYR A 12 16.82 2.86 16.37
C TYR A 12 18.34 3.21 16.42
N PRO A 13 19.11 2.91 17.49
CA PRO A 13 20.54 3.21 17.52
C PRO A 13 21.36 2.47 16.45
N LYS A 14 20.84 1.36 15.91
CA LYS A 14 21.49 0.56 14.87
C LYS A 14 21.26 1.12 13.45
N CYS A 15 20.20 1.92 13.27
CA CYS A 15 19.79 2.42 11.96
C CYS A 15 20.89 3.19 11.19
N PRO A 16 21.68 4.09 11.81
CA PRO A 16 22.76 4.76 11.09
C PRO A 16 23.80 3.80 10.52
N GLY A 17 24.15 2.75 11.28
CA GLY A 17 25.08 1.71 10.82
C GLY A 17 24.51 0.88 9.67
N ILE A 18 23.22 0.55 9.74
CA ILE A 18 22.51 -0.17 8.69
C ILE A 18 22.50 0.66 7.39
N LEU A 19 22.15 1.95 7.47
CA LEU A 19 22.11 2.85 6.31
C LEU A 19 23.50 2.94 5.63
N LYS A 20 24.57 3.04 6.39
CA LYS A 20 25.95 3.02 5.86
C LYS A 20 26.31 1.72 5.13
N GLY A 21 25.72 0.61 5.55
CA GLY A 21 25.93 -0.69 4.90
C GLY A 21 25.24 -0.84 3.54
N LEU A 22 24.26 0.02 3.22
CA LEU A 22 23.51 0.03 1.98
C LEU A 22 24.26 0.74 0.84
N ARG A 23 25.40 0.18 0.43
CA ARG A 23 26.31 0.81 -0.55
C ARG A 23 25.68 1.13 -1.89
N ASP A 24 24.84 0.24 -2.41
CA ASP A 24 24.16 0.44 -3.71
C ASP A 24 23.12 1.57 -3.67
N TYR A 25 22.79 2.07 -2.47
CA TYR A 25 21.81 3.13 -2.22
C TYR A 25 22.46 4.41 -1.70
N GLU A 26 23.78 4.60 -1.90
CA GLU A 26 24.54 5.74 -1.36
C GLU A 26 23.89 7.09 -1.71
N VAL A 27 23.43 7.26 -2.94
CA VAL A 27 22.72 8.47 -3.39
C VAL A 27 21.49 8.78 -2.55
N LEU A 28 20.77 7.74 -2.10
CA LEU A 28 19.56 7.87 -1.28
C LEU A 28 19.88 8.00 0.21
N THR A 29 20.99 7.44 0.66
CA THR A 29 21.39 7.52 2.08
C THR A 29 22.24 8.75 2.39
N ALA A 30 22.92 9.34 1.41
CA ALA A 30 23.76 10.53 1.59
C ALA A 30 23.06 11.70 2.30
N PRO A 31 21.80 12.07 1.97
CA PRO A 31 21.10 13.14 2.67
C PRO A 31 20.79 12.85 4.16
N LEU A 32 20.82 11.57 4.55
CA LEU A 32 20.56 11.11 5.92
C LEU A 32 21.84 11.01 6.75
N ASN A 33 23.02 11.03 6.10
CA ASN A 33 24.29 10.90 6.77
C ASN A 33 24.65 12.18 7.54
N GLY A 34 25.08 12.02 8.79
CA GLY A 34 25.53 13.15 9.63
C GLY A 34 24.41 13.93 10.33
N SER A 35 23.15 13.62 10.07
CA SER A 35 22.00 14.17 10.77
C SER A 35 21.42 13.17 11.77
N THR A 36 20.72 13.69 12.80
CA THR A 36 19.92 12.87 13.68
C THR A 36 18.74 12.31 12.89
N LEU A 37 18.64 11.00 12.77
CA LEU A 37 17.52 10.37 12.06
C LEU A 37 16.19 10.65 12.77
N PRO A 38 15.10 10.92 12.03
CA PRO A 38 13.79 11.10 12.64
C PRO A 38 13.32 9.79 13.30
N LYS A 39 12.84 9.88 14.55
CA LYS A 39 12.25 8.78 15.29
C LYS A 39 10.74 8.98 15.36
N SER A 40 10.01 8.44 14.41
CA SER A 40 8.55 8.56 14.35
C SER A 40 7.87 7.39 15.05
N LYS A 41 6.82 7.65 15.84
CA LYS A 41 5.92 6.62 16.39
C LYS A 41 5.18 5.82 15.31
N LYS A 42 5.12 6.32 14.09
CA LYS A 42 4.58 5.57 12.93
C LYS A 42 5.49 4.40 12.53
N VAL A 43 6.74 4.40 12.98
CA VAL A 43 7.77 3.40 12.64
C VAL A 43 8.26 2.68 13.89
N PHE A 44 8.57 3.41 14.96
CA PHE A 44 9.12 2.88 16.22
C PHE A 44 8.04 2.90 17.29
N ASP A 45 7.48 1.74 17.60
CA ASP A 45 6.44 1.59 18.62
C ASP A 45 6.53 0.20 19.24
N ASN A 46 7.11 0.12 20.44
CA ASN A 46 7.28 -1.13 21.19
C ASN A 46 5.95 -1.82 21.49
N SER A 47 4.86 -1.07 21.64
CA SER A 47 3.55 -1.65 21.95
C SER A 47 2.97 -2.48 20.80
N LYS A 48 3.49 -2.27 19.59
CA LYS A 48 3.06 -2.96 18.37
C LYS A 48 4.05 -4.01 17.88
N VAL A 49 5.12 -4.23 18.62
CA VAL A 49 6.10 -5.30 18.37
C VAL A 49 5.90 -6.37 19.44
N THR A 50 5.49 -7.55 19.00
CA THR A 50 5.31 -8.71 19.90
C THR A 50 6.57 -9.58 19.86
N ASP A 51 6.58 -10.61 19.02
CA ASP A 51 7.69 -11.56 18.93
C ASP A 51 8.78 -11.11 17.95
N HIS A 52 8.39 -10.43 16.87
CA HIS A 52 9.30 -10.01 15.79
C HIS A 52 8.95 -8.60 15.33
N HIS A 53 9.98 -7.78 15.11
CA HIS A 53 9.84 -6.48 14.46
C HIS A 53 9.74 -6.62 12.93
N ALA A 54 9.47 -5.51 12.22
CA ALA A 54 9.44 -5.44 10.78
C ALA A 54 10.77 -5.91 10.16
N ILE A 55 10.71 -6.43 8.93
CA ILE A 55 11.91 -6.82 8.16
C ILE A 55 12.66 -5.56 7.75
N ILE A 56 13.96 -5.53 8.06
CA ILE A 56 14.88 -4.47 7.68
C ILE A 56 16.19 -5.08 7.14
N PRO A 57 17.01 -4.32 6.39
CA PRO A 57 18.34 -4.75 6.02
C PRO A 57 19.21 -4.93 7.28
N THR A 58 20.19 -5.83 7.21
CA THR A 58 21.13 -6.09 8.31
C THR A 58 22.30 -5.12 8.36
N GLY A 59 22.48 -4.32 7.29
CA GLY A 59 23.66 -3.46 7.11
C GLY A 59 24.88 -4.20 6.52
N VAL A 60 24.76 -5.51 6.31
CA VAL A 60 25.78 -6.29 5.57
C VAL A 60 25.51 -6.12 4.07
N TYR A 61 26.57 -5.86 3.31
CA TYR A 61 26.44 -5.72 1.86
C TYR A 61 25.98 -7.05 1.22
N ALA A 62 24.86 -7.00 0.54
CA ALA A 62 24.26 -8.16 -0.11
C ALA A 62 24.97 -8.45 -1.45
N GLN A 63 25.61 -9.61 -1.56
CA GLN A 63 26.32 -10.06 -2.76
C GLN A 63 25.64 -11.28 -3.35
N ASN A 64 25.83 -11.48 -4.66
CA ASN A 64 25.41 -12.70 -5.38
C ASN A 64 23.89 -12.99 -5.27
N LEU A 65 23.09 -11.94 -5.26
CA LEU A 65 21.63 -12.08 -5.27
C LEU A 65 21.15 -12.48 -6.68
N THR A 66 20.22 -13.43 -6.74
CA THR A 66 19.43 -13.68 -7.94
C THR A 66 18.55 -12.46 -8.26
N ASP A 67 18.03 -12.35 -9.48
CA ASP A 67 17.18 -11.22 -9.87
C ASP A 67 15.94 -11.08 -8.99
N MET A 68 15.34 -12.19 -8.57
CA MET A 68 14.18 -12.17 -7.67
C MET A 68 14.57 -11.70 -6.28
N GLU A 69 15.65 -12.21 -5.71
CA GLU A 69 16.16 -11.76 -4.42
C GLU A 69 16.54 -10.27 -4.44
N ARG A 70 17.17 -9.82 -5.53
CA ARG A 70 17.53 -8.41 -5.73
C ARG A 70 16.29 -7.52 -5.72
N ARG A 71 15.21 -7.89 -6.41
CA ARG A 71 13.95 -7.12 -6.41
C ARG A 71 13.32 -7.05 -5.02
N VAL A 72 13.29 -8.15 -4.28
CA VAL A 72 12.77 -8.17 -2.92
C VAL A 72 13.65 -7.35 -1.98
N TYR A 73 14.97 -7.49 -2.09
CA TYR A 73 15.93 -6.72 -1.29
C TYR A 73 15.82 -5.21 -1.57
N ASP A 74 15.72 -4.81 -2.84
CA ASP A 74 15.54 -3.41 -3.25
C ASP A 74 14.29 -2.80 -2.61
N LEU A 75 13.17 -3.52 -2.63
CA LEU A 75 11.92 -3.08 -1.99
C LEU A 75 12.10 -2.85 -0.49
N ILE A 76 12.76 -3.78 0.21
CA ILE A 76 13.02 -3.70 1.65
C ILE A 76 13.99 -2.55 1.96
N ALA A 77 15.08 -2.44 1.20
CA ALA A 77 16.09 -1.40 1.41
C ALA A 77 15.52 0.00 1.17
N ARG A 78 14.80 0.21 0.06
CA ARG A 78 14.14 1.48 -0.24
C ARG A 78 13.08 1.82 0.80
N ARG A 79 12.27 0.85 1.23
CA ARG A 79 11.27 1.08 2.27
C ARG A 79 11.91 1.49 3.59
N PHE A 80 13.03 0.85 3.96
CA PHE A 80 13.79 1.20 5.16
C PHE A 80 14.41 2.61 5.06
N ILE A 81 14.96 2.98 3.92
CA ILE A 81 15.50 4.34 3.71
C ILE A 81 14.38 5.38 3.78
N ALA A 82 13.25 5.11 3.12
CA ALA A 82 12.11 6.04 3.01
C ALA A 82 11.52 6.44 4.35
N VAL A 83 11.60 5.59 5.39
CA VAL A 83 11.05 5.93 6.72
C VAL A 83 11.81 7.05 7.44
N PHE A 84 13.02 7.38 6.98
CA PHE A 84 13.84 8.48 7.51
C PHE A 84 13.74 9.76 6.67
N TYR A 85 13.04 9.73 5.55
CA TYR A 85 12.74 10.91 4.76
C TYR A 85 11.53 11.66 5.31
N PRO A 86 11.42 12.97 5.02
CA PRO A 86 10.25 13.75 5.42
C PRO A 86 8.96 13.23 4.75
N ASP A 87 7.82 13.56 5.36
CA ASP A 87 6.51 13.24 4.78
C ASP A 87 6.34 13.94 3.43
N CYS A 88 5.67 13.27 2.49
CA CYS A 88 5.23 13.88 1.24
C CYS A 88 4.12 14.89 1.53
N LYS A 89 4.27 16.15 1.08
CA LYS A 89 3.24 17.17 1.21
C LYS A 89 2.45 17.29 -0.08
N ILE A 90 1.15 17.09 0.02
CA ILE A 90 0.22 17.15 -1.11
C ILE A 90 -0.81 18.21 -0.83
N SER A 91 -1.02 19.12 -1.79
CA SER A 91 -2.16 20.03 -1.81
C SER A 91 -3.33 19.34 -2.52
N THR A 92 -4.48 19.31 -1.87
CA THR A 92 -5.72 18.80 -2.46
C THR A 92 -6.71 19.95 -2.57
N THR A 93 -7.12 20.28 -3.80
CA THR A 93 -8.12 21.30 -4.08
C THR A 93 -9.41 20.61 -4.50
N THR A 94 -10.50 20.93 -3.83
CA THR A 94 -11.85 20.48 -4.22
C THR A 94 -12.67 21.70 -4.61
N VAL A 95 -13.20 21.70 -5.82
CA VAL A 95 -14.08 22.75 -6.33
C VAL A 95 -15.46 22.19 -6.49
N MET A 96 -16.43 22.91 -5.96
CA MET A 96 -17.86 22.66 -6.12
C MET A 96 -18.45 23.75 -7.01
N GLY A 97 -19.09 23.39 -8.09
CA GLY A 97 -19.80 24.28 -8.98
C GLY A 97 -21.27 23.90 -9.04
N GLU A 98 -22.12 24.84 -9.44
CA GLU A 98 -23.55 24.61 -9.60
C GLU A 98 -24.02 25.23 -10.93
N VAL A 99 -24.80 24.48 -11.68
CA VAL A 99 -25.48 24.95 -12.90
C VAL A 99 -26.93 24.44 -12.85
N ASP A 100 -27.90 25.34 -12.87
CA ASP A 100 -29.32 25.01 -12.80
C ASP A 100 -29.70 24.06 -11.65
N LYS A 101 -29.10 24.26 -10.46
CA LYS A 101 -29.26 23.42 -9.27
C LYS A 101 -28.63 22.02 -9.38
N ILE A 102 -27.86 21.77 -10.41
CA ILE A 102 -27.06 20.54 -10.54
C ILE A 102 -25.65 20.83 -10.03
N GLU A 103 -25.23 20.06 -9.04
CA GLU A 103 -23.90 20.20 -8.46
C GLU A 103 -22.84 19.45 -9.26
N PHE A 104 -21.72 20.10 -9.48
CA PHE A 104 -20.51 19.54 -10.09
C PHE A 104 -19.38 19.57 -9.09
N LYS A 105 -18.61 18.50 -9.04
CA LYS A 105 -17.45 18.39 -8.16
C LYS A 105 -16.22 17.98 -8.94
N VAL A 106 -15.13 18.70 -8.78
CA VAL A 106 -13.81 18.30 -9.27
C VAL A 106 -12.81 18.34 -8.13
N THR A 107 -11.89 17.40 -8.13
CA THR A 107 -10.80 17.35 -7.14
C THR A 107 -9.47 17.23 -7.87
N GLY A 108 -8.56 18.14 -7.55
CA GLY A 108 -7.19 18.12 -8.03
C GLY A 108 -6.22 17.84 -6.89
N LYS A 109 -5.07 17.29 -7.25
CA LYS A 109 -3.95 17.03 -6.34
C LYS A 109 -2.67 17.56 -6.95
N GLN A 110 -1.85 18.19 -6.13
CA GLN A 110 -0.53 18.68 -6.50
C GLN A 110 0.47 18.27 -5.42
N ILE A 111 1.57 17.67 -5.81
CA ILE A 111 2.66 17.34 -4.90
C ILE A 111 3.50 18.61 -4.70
N LEU A 112 3.48 19.17 -3.47
CA LEU A 112 4.27 20.35 -3.11
C LEU A 112 5.71 19.95 -2.76
N GLU A 113 5.86 18.91 -1.96
CA GLU A 113 7.15 18.35 -1.55
C GLU A 113 7.09 16.82 -1.69
N PRO A 114 7.92 16.22 -2.51
CA PRO A 114 7.85 14.76 -2.75
C PRO A 114 8.23 13.93 -1.53
N GLY A 115 9.06 14.46 -0.60
CA GLY A 115 9.45 13.77 0.62
C GLY A 115 9.99 12.36 0.34
N TRP A 116 9.51 11.37 1.08
CA TRP A 116 9.92 9.96 0.94
C TRP A 116 9.67 9.35 -0.46
N ARG A 117 8.82 9.97 -1.29
CA ARG A 117 8.53 9.45 -2.64
C ARG A 117 9.76 9.48 -3.55
N VAL A 118 10.72 10.36 -3.31
CA VAL A 118 11.97 10.42 -4.09
C VAL A 118 12.76 9.10 -4.07
N VAL A 119 12.60 8.32 -3.00
CA VAL A 119 13.28 7.02 -2.85
C VAL A 119 12.79 6.00 -3.91
N PHE A 120 11.56 6.17 -4.40
CA PHE A 120 10.91 5.30 -5.39
C PHE A 120 10.82 5.91 -6.79
N ALA A 121 11.36 7.10 -7.02
CA ALA A 121 11.18 7.85 -8.27
C ALA A 121 11.68 7.12 -9.55
N LYS A 122 12.57 6.15 -9.42
CA LYS A 122 13.08 5.37 -10.58
C LYS A 122 12.13 4.24 -11.01
N ASP A 123 11.24 3.81 -10.15
CA ASP A 123 10.35 2.65 -10.43
C ASP A 123 9.11 3.05 -11.23
N VAL A 124 8.86 4.36 -11.37
CA VAL A 124 7.71 4.90 -12.11
C VAL A 124 7.80 4.67 -13.62
N LYS A 125 8.99 4.32 -14.16
CA LYS A 125 9.17 4.11 -15.62
C LYS A 125 8.90 2.67 -16.09
N ASP A 126 8.88 1.68 -15.21
CA ASP A 126 8.83 0.26 -15.62
C ASP A 126 7.49 -0.46 -15.36
N THR A 127 6.52 0.18 -14.73
CA THR A 127 5.20 -0.41 -14.51
C THR A 127 4.16 0.23 -15.44
N SER A 128 4.19 -0.21 -16.69
CA SER A 128 3.27 0.25 -17.75
C SER A 128 1.84 -0.31 -17.65
N GLU A 129 1.41 -0.93 -16.56
CA GLU A 129 0.08 -1.55 -16.49
C GLU A 129 -0.72 -1.35 -15.18
N GLU A 130 -0.20 -0.71 -14.16
CA GLU A 130 -0.98 -0.32 -12.98
C GLU A 130 -0.64 1.12 -12.57
N LYS A 131 -0.82 2.03 -13.51
CA LYS A 131 -1.14 3.40 -13.16
C LYS A 131 -2.59 3.38 -12.63
N GLU A 132 -2.79 3.16 -11.33
CA GLU A 132 -3.66 4.10 -10.67
C GLU A 132 -2.96 5.44 -10.89
N GLU A 133 -3.38 6.12 -11.93
CA GLU A 133 -3.01 7.48 -12.24
C GLU A 133 -3.35 8.30 -11.00
N GLU A 134 -2.42 8.38 -10.07
CA GLU A 134 -2.30 9.60 -9.28
C GLU A 134 -1.77 10.65 -10.28
N ASP A 135 -2.53 10.85 -11.35
CA ASP A 135 -2.35 12.00 -12.20
C ASP A 135 -2.40 13.21 -11.28
N GLU A 136 -1.29 13.96 -11.28
CA GLU A 136 -1.30 15.31 -10.76
C GLU A 136 -2.32 16.08 -11.60
N ASN A 137 -3.58 15.98 -11.19
CA ASN A 137 -4.64 16.77 -11.79
C ASN A 137 -4.57 18.16 -11.15
N VAL A 138 -3.64 18.95 -11.65
CA VAL A 138 -3.45 20.32 -11.18
C VAL A 138 -4.60 21.15 -11.73
N LEU A 139 -5.49 21.55 -10.85
CA LEU A 139 -6.59 22.44 -11.20
C LEU A 139 -6.06 23.88 -11.33
N PRO A 140 -6.64 24.70 -12.24
CA PRO A 140 -6.38 26.12 -12.27
C PRO A 140 -6.81 26.80 -10.95
N ALA A 141 -6.34 28.02 -10.73
CA ALA A 141 -6.78 28.79 -9.58
C ALA A 141 -8.25 29.21 -9.76
N PHE A 142 -9.10 28.80 -8.83
CA PHE A 142 -10.51 29.18 -8.79
C PHE A 142 -10.75 30.24 -7.73
N VAL A 143 -11.63 31.19 -8.02
CA VAL A 143 -12.08 32.21 -7.07
C VAL A 143 -13.51 31.90 -6.66
N LYS A 144 -13.81 32.00 -5.36
CA LYS A 144 -15.16 31.71 -4.85
C LYS A 144 -16.19 32.67 -5.47
N GLY A 145 -17.20 32.12 -6.12
CA GLY A 145 -18.28 32.89 -6.77
C GLY A 145 -17.95 33.29 -8.21
N GLU A 146 -16.83 32.85 -8.80
CA GLU A 146 -16.61 33.06 -10.23
C GLU A 146 -17.67 32.29 -11.05
N SER A 147 -18.02 32.84 -12.18
CA SER A 147 -18.95 32.24 -13.13
C SER A 147 -18.42 32.39 -14.55
N GLY A 148 -18.82 31.47 -15.41
CA GLY A 148 -18.36 31.46 -16.80
C GLY A 148 -19.27 30.65 -17.70
N PRO A 149 -19.02 30.65 -19.03
CA PRO A 149 -19.77 29.82 -19.95
C PRO A 149 -19.58 28.35 -19.60
N HIS A 150 -20.66 27.60 -19.61
CA HIS A 150 -20.69 26.16 -19.36
C HIS A 150 -21.18 25.41 -20.61
N VAL A 151 -20.38 24.44 -21.05
CA VAL A 151 -20.77 23.51 -22.11
C VAL A 151 -20.84 22.13 -21.50
N PRO A 152 -22.05 21.61 -21.23
CA PRO A 152 -22.20 20.28 -20.61
C PRO A 152 -21.84 19.18 -21.63
N ASP A 153 -21.12 18.17 -21.15
CA ASP A 153 -20.87 16.93 -21.86
C ASP A 153 -21.47 15.76 -21.06
N LEU A 154 -22.45 15.08 -21.67
CA LEU A 154 -23.13 13.95 -21.06
C LEU A 154 -22.46 12.64 -21.48
N ASN A 155 -21.70 12.05 -20.55
CA ASN A 155 -21.09 10.76 -20.77
C ASN A 155 -21.90 9.64 -20.09
N GLU A 156 -22.54 8.81 -20.91
CA GLU A 156 -23.24 7.62 -20.43
C GLU A 156 -22.23 6.52 -20.11
N LYS A 157 -22.26 6.01 -18.89
CA LYS A 157 -21.33 4.96 -18.41
C LYS A 157 -22.12 3.87 -17.68
N TRP A 158 -21.66 2.64 -17.82
CA TRP A 158 -22.19 1.49 -17.09
C TRP A 158 -21.37 1.27 -15.81
N THR A 159 -22.05 0.93 -14.73
CA THR A 159 -21.40 0.48 -13.51
C THR A 159 -20.60 -0.81 -13.79
N GLN A 160 -19.41 -0.90 -13.25
CA GLN A 160 -18.57 -2.08 -13.38
C GLN A 160 -18.64 -2.91 -12.09
N PRO A 161 -18.66 -4.24 -12.19
CA PRO A 161 -18.56 -5.08 -11.01
C PRO A 161 -17.21 -4.85 -10.30
N PRO A 162 -17.11 -5.17 -9.00
CA PRO A 162 -15.83 -5.13 -8.29
C PRO A 162 -14.76 -5.95 -9.02
N ARG A 163 -13.55 -5.42 -9.08
CA ARG A 163 -12.43 -6.15 -9.73
C ARG A 163 -12.14 -7.45 -8.98
N PRO A 164 -11.84 -8.55 -9.68
CA PRO A 164 -11.38 -9.78 -9.04
C PRO A 164 -10.15 -9.53 -8.16
N TYR A 165 -9.99 -10.32 -7.12
CA TYR A 165 -8.81 -10.24 -6.28
C TYR A 165 -7.56 -10.69 -7.05
N THR A 166 -6.44 -10.04 -6.77
CA THR A 166 -5.09 -10.56 -7.03
C THR A 166 -4.53 -11.17 -5.73
N GLU A 167 -3.40 -11.88 -5.79
CA GLU A 167 -2.77 -12.38 -4.56
C GLU A 167 -2.49 -11.25 -3.55
N ALA A 168 -2.00 -10.10 -4.04
CA ALA A 168 -1.71 -8.94 -3.20
C ALA A 168 -2.97 -8.35 -2.58
N THR A 169 -4.04 -8.16 -3.37
CA THR A 169 -5.29 -7.59 -2.85
C THR A 169 -6.03 -8.57 -1.95
N LEU A 170 -5.91 -9.89 -2.17
CA LEU A 170 -6.44 -10.90 -1.27
C LEU A 170 -5.71 -10.90 0.07
N LEU A 171 -4.37 -10.83 0.08
CA LEU A 171 -3.58 -10.69 1.31
C LEU A 171 -4.02 -9.45 2.11
N ARG A 172 -4.22 -8.32 1.43
CA ARG A 172 -4.71 -7.10 2.07
C ARG A 172 -6.14 -7.25 2.61
N ALA A 173 -7.03 -7.91 1.86
CA ALA A 173 -8.40 -8.18 2.32
C ALA A 173 -8.40 -9.10 3.55
N MET A 174 -7.54 -10.11 3.59
CA MET A 174 -7.36 -10.96 4.77
C MET A 174 -6.89 -10.16 5.98
N GLU A 175 -5.96 -9.21 5.80
CA GLU A 175 -5.46 -8.33 6.86
C GLU A 175 -6.54 -7.40 7.40
N THR A 176 -7.41 -6.89 6.54
CA THR A 176 -8.44 -5.91 6.89
C THR A 176 -9.85 -6.51 6.94
N ALA A 177 -9.97 -7.83 7.10
CA ALA A 177 -11.22 -8.56 7.00
C ALA A 177 -12.33 -8.04 7.95
N GLY A 178 -11.96 -7.56 9.13
CA GLY A 178 -12.91 -6.94 10.04
C GLY A 178 -13.67 -5.73 9.47
N LYS A 179 -13.14 -5.06 8.43
CA LYS A 179 -13.84 -3.95 7.76
C LYS A 179 -14.94 -4.41 6.78
N LEU A 180 -14.92 -5.67 6.40
CA LEU A 180 -15.83 -6.25 5.41
C LEU A 180 -16.98 -7.04 6.06
N VAL A 181 -17.02 -7.08 7.39
CA VAL A 181 -17.98 -7.88 8.16
C VAL A 181 -19.05 -6.97 8.78
N ASP A 182 -20.31 -7.28 8.54
CA ASP A 182 -21.45 -6.51 9.06
C ASP A 182 -21.77 -6.84 10.53
N ASN A 183 -21.37 -8.02 11.01
CA ASN A 183 -21.57 -8.44 12.40
C ASN A 183 -20.50 -7.80 13.32
N ASP A 184 -20.94 -7.05 14.35
CA ASP A 184 -20.06 -6.30 15.24
C ASP A 184 -19.14 -7.19 16.10
N GLU A 185 -19.63 -8.34 16.58
CA GLU A 185 -18.81 -9.28 17.36
C GLU A 185 -17.70 -9.90 16.50
N LEU A 186 -18.04 -10.29 15.27
CA LEU A 186 -17.08 -10.83 14.32
C LEU A 186 -16.10 -9.76 13.82
N ARG A 187 -16.59 -8.53 13.67
CA ARG A 187 -15.75 -7.36 13.32
C ARG A 187 -14.71 -7.10 14.40
N ASP A 188 -15.08 -7.12 15.67
CA ASP A 188 -14.17 -6.91 16.79
C ASP A 188 -13.16 -8.06 16.93
N ALA A 189 -13.59 -9.30 16.73
CA ALA A 189 -12.70 -10.46 16.72
C ALA A 189 -11.66 -10.42 15.58
N LEU A 190 -12.03 -9.86 14.42
CA LEU A 190 -11.14 -9.74 13.25
C LEU A 190 -10.33 -8.42 13.22
N LYS A 191 -10.65 -7.46 14.08
CA LYS A 191 -10.07 -6.11 14.06
C LYS A 191 -8.58 -6.08 14.32
N GLU A 192 -8.07 -6.95 15.18
CA GLU A 192 -6.66 -6.99 15.56
C GLU A 192 -5.81 -7.82 14.60
N ASN A 193 -6.31 -8.94 14.10
CA ASN A 193 -5.50 -9.92 13.39
C ASN A 193 -5.97 -10.23 11.96
N GLY A 194 -7.18 -9.82 11.58
CA GLY A 194 -7.77 -10.22 10.30
C GLY A 194 -7.97 -11.73 10.20
N ILE A 195 -7.93 -12.25 8.96
CA ILE A 195 -7.95 -13.70 8.68
C ILE A 195 -6.52 -14.19 8.60
N GLY A 196 -6.15 -15.07 9.51
CA GLY A 196 -4.80 -15.66 9.59
C GLY A 196 -3.74 -14.66 10.05
N ARG A 197 -2.64 -15.16 10.57
CA ARG A 197 -1.48 -14.34 10.94
C ARG A 197 -0.66 -13.98 9.69
N PRO A 198 0.10 -12.87 9.68
CA PRO A 198 0.95 -12.49 8.54
C PRO A 198 1.82 -13.64 8.00
N SER A 199 2.39 -14.44 8.91
CA SER A 199 3.23 -15.59 8.57
C SER A 199 2.50 -16.79 7.96
N THR A 200 1.17 -16.87 8.06
CA THR A 200 0.37 -18.01 7.60
C THR A 200 -0.51 -17.70 6.40
N ARG A 201 -0.77 -16.42 6.10
CA ARG A 201 -1.68 -16.01 5.01
C ARG A 201 -1.26 -16.57 3.66
N ALA A 202 0.04 -16.52 3.33
CA ALA A 202 0.55 -17.07 2.08
C ALA A 202 0.26 -18.58 1.97
N ALA A 203 0.53 -19.35 3.04
CA ALA A 203 0.26 -20.79 3.08
C ALA A 203 -1.24 -21.11 2.98
N ILE A 204 -2.12 -20.24 3.52
CA ILE A 204 -3.57 -20.37 3.36
C ILE A 204 -3.94 -20.24 1.87
N ILE A 205 -3.46 -19.19 1.20
CA ILE A 205 -3.72 -18.97 -0.23
C ILE A 205 -3.19 -20.14 -1.08
N GLU A 206 -1.97 -20.61 -0.81
CA GLU A 206 -1.43 -21.80 -1.49
C GLU A 206 -2.29 -23.03 -1.26
N THR A 207 -2.87 -23.20 -0.07
CA THR A 207 -3.78 -24.30 0.22
C THR A 207 -5.06 -24.21 -0.60
N LEU A 208 -5.59 -22.99 -0.82
CA LEU A 208 -6.76 -22.79 -1.69
C LEU A 208 -6.45 -23.21 -3.14
N PHE A 209 -5.25 -22.90 -3.64
CA PHE A 209 -4.81 -23.40 -4.96
C PHE A 209 -4.67 -24.90 -5.00
N LYS A 210 -3.99 -25.52 -4.02
CA LYS A 210 -3.79 -26.98 -3.96
C LYS A 210 -5.09 -27.75 -3.90
N ARG A 211 -6.10 -27.21 -3.22
CA ARG A 211 -7.45 -27.80 -3.13
C ARG A 211 -8.35 -27.47 -4.32
N ASN A 212 -7.81 -26.74 -5.31
CA ASN A 212 -8.56 -26.28 -6.48
C ASN A 212 -9.82 -25.48 -6.12
N TYR A 213 -9.79 -24.71 -5.03
CA TYR A 213 -10.87 -23.81 -4.66
C TYR A 213 -10.78 -22.49 -5.43
N ILE A 214 -9.55 -22.07 -5.76
CA ILE A 214 -9.26 -20.90 -6.59
C ILE A 214 -8.27 -21.27 -7.70
N ARG A 215 -8.36 -20.56 -8.81
CA ARG A 215 -7.39 -20.63 -9.90
C ARG A 215 -6.91 -19.24 -10.27
N LYS A 216 -5.77 -19.15 -10.91
CA LYS A 216 -5.20 -17.89 -11.38
C LYS A 216 -5.50 -17.74 -12.87
N GLU A 217 -6.10 -16.61 -13.23
CA GLU A 217 -6.24 -16.17 -14.62
C GLU A 217 -5.46 -14.88 -14.81
N ARG A 218 -4.28 -14.96 -15.43
CA ARG A 218 -3.29 -13.88 -15.47
C ARG A 218 -2.91 -13.44 -14.05
N LYS A 219 -3.31 -12.23 -13.63
CA LYS A 219 -3.10 -11.69 -12.28
C LYS A 219 -4.27 -11.95 -11.33
N ASN A 220 -5.44 -12.29 -11.87
CA ASN A 220 -6.69 -12.40 -11.12
C ASN A 220 -6.87 -13.76 -10.49
N LEU A 221 -7.47 -13.78 -9.32
CA LEU A 221 -7.89 -14.98 -8.61
C LEU A 221 -9.37 -15.21 -8.88
N ILE A 222 -9.70 -16.38 -9.41
CA ILE A 222 -11.07 -16.77 -9.75
C ILE A 222 -11.46 -17.96 -8.90
N ALA A 223 -12.62 -17.90 -8.26
CA ALA A 223 -13.18 -19.05 -7.57
C ALA A 223 -13.57 -20.13 -8.59
N THR A 224 -13.26 -21.37 -8.28
CA THR A 224 -13.71 -22.53 -9.07
C THR A 224 -15.10 -22.98 -8.60
N PRO A 225 -15.83 -23.79 -9.36
CA PRO A 225 -17.07 -24.41 -8.87
C PRO A 225 -16.89 -25.13 -7.54
N THR A 226 -15.80 -25.92 -7.40
CA THR A 226 -15.42 -26.58 -6.14
C THR A 226 -15.15 -25.60 -4.99
N GLY A 227 -14.72 -24.38 -5.28
CA GLY A 227 -14.49 -23.34 -4.28
C GLY A 227 -15.77 -22.60 -3.86
N VAL A 228 -16.75 -22.52 -4.74
CA VAL A 228 -18.04 -21.87 -4.46
C VAL A 228 -18.94 -22.78 -3.62
N GLU A 229 -18.92 -24.08 -3.87
CA GLU A 229 -19.79 -25.06 -3.24
C GLU A 229 -19.73 -25.06 -1.70
N PRO A 230 -18.56 -25.10 -1.02
CA PRO A 230 -18.50 -25.05 0.44
C PRO A 230 -19.10 -23.77 1.03
N VAL A 231 -18.95 -22.64 0.34
CA VAL A 231 -19.51 -21.36 0.78
C VAL A 231 -21.03 -21.38 0.74
N SER A 232 -21.60 -22.00 -0.28
CA SER A 232 -23.06 -22.14 -0.40
C SER A 232 -23.67 -22.92 0.77
N TYR A 233 -23.00 -23.98 1.23
CA TYR A 233 -23.46 -24.77 2.38
C TYR A 233 -23.33 -24.04 3.72
N THR A 234 -22.33 -23.16 3.87
CA THR A 234 -22.12 -22.42 5.12
C THR A 234 -23.07 -21.22 5.27
N HIS A 235 -23.61 -20.68 4.17
CA HIS A 235 -24.55 -19.56 4.19
C HIS A 235 -26.03 -19.99 4.32
N LEU A 236 -26.32 -21.29 4.29
CA LEU A 236 -27.66 -21.86 4.47
C LEU A 236 -27.96 -22.27 5.92
N ARG A 237 -27.10 -21.91 6.86
CA ARG A 237 -27.25 -22.05 8.31
C ARG A 237 -27.17 -20.66 8.94
#